data_048f39733c5c13065cd2dd4567fb3b7a
#
_entry.id   048f39733c5c13065cd2dd4567fb3b7a
#
_cell.length_a   1.000
_cell.length_b   1.000
_cell.length_c   1.000
_cell.angle_alpha   90.00
_cell.angle_beta   90.00
_cell.angle_gamma   90.00
#
_symmetry.space_group_name_H-M   'P 1'
#
loop_
_entity.id
_entity.type
_entity.pdbx_description
1 polymer ?
#
loop_
_entity_poly.entity_id
_entity_poly.type
_entity_poly.pdbx_seq_one_letter_code
_entity_poly.pdbx_strand_id
1 'polypeptide(L)'
;MQFLKSVLDLIFPPRCEACRSLGPEAFCDVCVKKINYLSPSAFSHSVGVYEGPLKQALHRFKFKKKVRLAEPLGALMVKYLSHNLDMNLIDFIIPVPLHEKRMRERGFNQAELLSLVLTKYYDVPTVAGSLFRVKETHPQFDLPRAERIKNVRGAFAVKGGPLIKDRNILLVDDILTTGSTVSECTRVLKASGAGSVHILTLSRAVV
;
A
#
# COMPACT_ATOMS: atom_id res chain seq x y z
N MET A 1 -5.16 25.68 -20.68
CA MET A 1 -5.04 24.91 -19.42
C MET A 1 -3.71 25.12 -18.69
N GLN A 2 -2.57 25.21 -19.38
CA GLN A 2 -1.24 25.43 -18.79
C GLN A 2 -1.10 26.79 -18.07
N PHE A 3 -1.61 27.88 -18.65
CA PHE A 3 -1.55 29.24 -18.07
C PHE A 3 -2.27 29.34 -16.72
N LEU A 4 -3.45 28.75 -16.59
CA LEU A 4 -4.22 28.74 -15.34
C LEU A 4 -3.49 27.96 -14.23
N LYS A 5 -2.80 26.88 -14.61
CA LYS A 5 -1.97 26.09 -13.67
C LYS A 5 -0.78 26.93 -13.18
N SER A 6 -0.11 27.66 -14.06
CA SER A 6 1.03 28.52 -13.70
C SER A 6 0.63 29.64 -12.73
N VAL A 7 -0.55 30.26 -12.93
CA VAL A 7 -1.07 31.28 -12.01
C VAL A 7 -1.44 30.68 -10.65
N LEU A 8 -2.07 29.50 -10.63
CA LEU A 8 -2.38 28.79 -9.40
C LEU A 8 -1.11 28.36 -8.64
N ASP A 9 -0.08 27.93 -9.35
CA ASP A 9 1.21 27.55 -8.75
C ASP A 9 1.98 28.75 -8.18
N LEU A 10 1.71 29.96 -8.67
CA LEU A 10 2.28 31.19 -8.11
C LEU A 10 1.62 31.55 -6.77
N ILE A 11 0.29 31.38 -6.65
CA ILE A 11 -0.48 31.70 -5.43
C ILE A 11 -0.38 30.53 -4.41
N PHE A 12 -0.42 29.29 -4.90
CA PHE A 12 -0.34 28.05 -4.12
C PHE A 12 0.81 27.17 -4.63
N PRO A 13 2.07 27.56 -4.36
CA PRO A 13 3.19 26.83 -4.90
C PRO A 13 3.18 25.38 -4.42
N PRO A 14 3.48 24.43 -5.33
CA PRO A 14 3.55 23.02 -4.98
C PRO A 14 4.58 22.79 -3.87
N ARG A 15 4.26 21.86 -3.00
CA ARG A 15 5.07 21.56 -1.80
C ARG A 15 5.16 20.07 -1.57
N CYS A 16 6.28 19.64 -1.03
CA CYS A 16 6.43 18.29 -0.51
C CYS A 16 5.37 18.02 0.56
N GLU A 17 4.66 16.90 0.43
CA GLU A 17 3.60 16.53 1.37
C GLU A 17 4.14 16.02 2.71
N ALA A 18 5.44 15.73 2.84
CA ALA A 18 6.04 15.39 4.12
C ALA A 18 6.61 16.63 4.84
N CYS A 19 7.65 17.26 4.31
CA CYS A 19 8.37 18.34 4.98
C CYS A 19 7.82 19.76 4.69
N ARG A 20 6.90 19.91 3.71
CA ARG A 20 6.31 21.18 3.29
C ARG A 20 7.26 22.14 2.58
N SER A 21 8.49 21.74 2.28
CA SER A 21 9.38 22.54 1.43
C SER A 21 8.76 22.81 0.07
N LEU A 22 9.04 23.99 -0.49
CA LEU A 22 8.62 24.36 -1.83
C LEU A 22 9.31 23.44 -2.86
N GLY A 23 8.58 23.10 -3.91
CA GLY A 23 9.08 22.27 -5.01
C GLY A 23 7.97 21.47 -5.68
N PRO A 24 8.18 21.02 -6.93
CA PRO A 24 7.17 20.35 -7.73
C PRO A 24 6.83 18.94 -7.20
N GLU A 25 7.73 18.34 -6.47
CA GLU A 25 7.63 16.95 -6.02
C GLU A 25 6.67 16.79 -4.83
N ALA A 26 5.75 15.83 -4.94
CA ALA A 26 4.83 15.50 -3.85
C ALA A 26 5.56 14.85 -2.66
N PHE A 27 6.70 14.21 -2.91
CA PHE A 27 7.60 13.63 -1.90
C PHE A 27 9.04 13.86 -2.36
N CYS A 28 9.73 14.85 -1.78
CA CYS A 28 11.02 15.34 -2.27
C CYS A 28 12.19 14.41 -1.90
N ASP A 29 13.29 14.52 -2.63
CA ASP A 29 14.51 13.73 -2.44
C ASP A 29 15.10 13.83 -1.03
N VAL A 30 15.01 15.00 -0.39
CA VAL A 30 15.45 15.17 1.01
C VAL A 30 14.65 14.25 1.95
N CYS A 31 13.35 14.11 1.70
CA CYS A 31 12.50 13.21 2.45
C CYS A 31 12.78 11.74 2.13
N VAL A 32 13.06 11.41 0.86
CA VAL A 32 13.44 10.05 0.44
C VAL A 32 14.73 9.62 1.13
N LYS A 33 15.75 10.49 1.18
CA LYS A 33 17.05 10.21 1.84
C LYS A 33 16.94 10.00 3.36
N LYS A 34 15.85 10.46 3.99
CA LYS A 34 15.59 10.30 5.43
C LYS A 34 14.76 9.05 5.77
N ILE A 35 14.49 8.19 4.80
CA ILE A 35 13.80 6.92 5.05
C ILE A 35 14.79 5.92 5.65
N ASN A 36 14.43 5.34 6.79
CA ASN A 36 15.10 4.18 7.34
C ASN A 36 14.60 2.92 6.63
N TYR A 37 15.33 2.48 5.61
CA TYR A 37 14.98 1.32 4.81
C TYR A 37 15.13 0.03 5.60
N LEU A 38 14.27 -0.96 5.29
CA LEU A 38 14.25 -2.26 5.95
C LEU A 38 14.76 -3.35 5.02
N SER A 39 15.48 -4.32 5.59
CA SER A 39 15.83 -5.54 4.88
C SER A 39 14.60 -6.42 4.66
N PRO A 40 14.52 -7.15 3.53
CA PRO A 40 13.43 -8.06 3.25
C PRO A 40 13.48 -9.29 4.16
N SER A 41 12.34 -9.94 4.35
CA SER A 41 12.26 -11.33 4.80
C SER A 41 11.70 -12.19 3.66
N ALA A 42 11.75 -13.52 3.78
CA ALA A 42 11.45 -14.43 2.68
C ALA A 42 10.11 -14.16 1.95
N PHE A 43 9.06 -13.78 2.68
CA PHE A 43 7.74 -13.51 2.09
C PHE A 43 7.14 -12.17 2.51
N SER A 44 7.89 -11.32 3.22
CA SER A 44 7.38 -10.03 3.69
C SER A 44 8.40 -8.93 3.45
N HIS A 45 8.01 -7.98 2.64
CA HIS A 45 8.78 -6.87 2.14
C HIS A 45 8.15 -5.57 2.66
N SER A 46 8.92 -4.75 3.38
CA SER A 46 8.49 -3.42 3.82
C SER A 46 9.57 -2.43 3.46
N VAL A 47 9.21 -1.36 2.75
CA VAL A 47 10.22 -0.42 2.23
C VAL A 47 10.97 0.27 3.36
N GLY A 48 10.27 0.79 4.37
CA GLY A 48 10.93 1.51 5.45
C GLY A 48 10.18 1.46 6.79
N VAL A 49 10.82 1.99 7.83
CA VAL A 49 10.22 2.14 9.15
C VAL A 49 9.10 3.19 9.12
N TYR A 50 7.99 2.95 9.83
CA TYR A 50 6.86 3.88 9.93
C TYR A 50 7.19 5.05 10.85
N GLU A 51 8.05 5.95 10.39
CA GLU A 51 8.48 7.14 11.12
C GLU A 51 8.84 8.30 10.19
N GLY A 52 9.21 9.43 10.74
CA GLY A 52 9.73 10.58 10.00
C GLY A 52 8.88 11.00 8.78
N PRO A 53 9.54 11.33 7.65
CA PRO A 53 8.85 11.78 6.43
C PRO A 53 7.90 10.74 5.84
N LEU A 54 8.23 9.44 5.92
CA LEU A 54 7.38 8.37 5.39
C LEU A 54 6.05 8.29 6.15
N LYS A 55 6.07 8.39 7.47
CA LYS A 55 4.86 8.47 8.31
C LYS A 55 4.01 9.69 7.97
N GLN A 56 4.63 10.85 7.78
CA GLN A 56 3.95 12.09 7.40
C GLN A 56 3.24 11.96 6.04
N ALA A 57 3.96 11.44 5.04
CA ALA A 57 3.40 11.22 3.70
C ALA A 57 2.22 10.23 3.74
N LEU A 58 2.39 9.07 4.40
CA LEU A 58 1.33 8.07 4.54
C LEU A 58 0.10 8.59 5.28
N HIS A 59 0.30 9.38 6.34
CA HIS A 59 -0.81 10.03 7.03
C HIS A 59 -1.60 10.98 6.10
N ARG A 60 -0.91 11.78 5.31
CA ARG A 60 -1.57 12.69 4.36
C ARG A 60 -2.22 11.95 3.20
N PHE A 61 -1.58 10.90 2.71
CA PHE A 61 -2.15 10.02 1.70
C PHE A 61 -3.48 9.43 2.17
N LYS A 62 -3.53 8.90 3.42
CA LYS A 62 -4.73 8.30 4.01
C LYS A 62 -5.84 9.30 4.36
N PHE A 63 -5.49 10.40 5.03
CA PHE A 63 -6.47 11.23 5.73
C PHE A 63 -6.66 12.62 5.11
N LYS A 64 -5.74 13.08 4.26
CA LYS A 64 -5.83 14.38 3.59
C LYS A 64 -6.08 14.24 2.08
N LYS A 65 -6.45 13.05 1.62
CA LYS A 65 -6.77 12.73 0.21
C LYS A 65 -5.70 13.19 -0.78
N LYS A 66 -4.41 13.13 -0.37
CA LYS A 66 -3.29 13.58 -1.22
C LYS A 66 -2.89 12.48 -2.21
N VAL A 67 -3.79 12.18 -3.16
CA VAL A 67 -3.65 11.12 -4.17
C VAL A 67 -2.35 11.26 -4.98
N ARG A 68 -1.86 12.49 -5.19
CA ARG A 68 -0.60 12.77 -5.88
C ARG A 68 0.64 12.10 -5.22
N LEU A 69 0.50 11.59 -4.00
CA LEU A 69 1.54 10.79 -3.33
C LEU A 69 1.62 9.36 -3.85
N ALA A 70 0.61 8.86 -4.58
CA ALA A 70 0.61 7.48 -5.07
C ALA A 70 1.83 7.17 -5.94
N GLU A 71 2.14 8.05 -6.91
CA GLU A 71 3.26 7.86 -7.83
C GLU A 71 4.62 7.85 -7.10
N PRO A 72 5.04 8.88 -6.31
CA PRO A 72 6.33 8.85 -5.65
C PRO A 72 6.45 7.76 -4.58
N LEU A 73 5.36 7.42 -3.87
CA LEU A 73 5.38 6.32 -2.90
C LEU A 73 5.42 4.95 -3.58
N GLY A 74 4.70 4.78 -4.69
CA GLY A 74 4.79 3.58 -5.53
C GLY A 74 6.17 3.41 -6.14
N ALA A 75 6.82 4.50 -6.59
CA ALA A 75 8.18 4.47 -7.08
C ALA A 75 9.20 4.00 -6.03
N LEU A 76 9.00 4.32 -4.74
CA LEU A 76 9.80 3.74 -3.65
C LEU A 76 9.63 2.21 -3.55
N MET A 77 8.40 1.71 -3.72
CA MET A 77 8.13 0.27 -3.74
C MET A 77 8.80 -0.40 -4.94
N VAL A 78 8.71 0.21 -6.12
CA VAL A 78 9.39 -0.27 -7.34
C VAL A 78 10.89 -0.39 -7.09
N LYS A 79 11.53 0.69 -6.64
CA LYS A 79 12.97 0.71 -6.35
C LYS A 79 13.36 -0.35 -5.31
N TYR A 80 12.55 -0.55 -4.29
CA TYR A 80 12.80 -1.56 -3.28
C TYR A 80 12.70 -2.99 -3.86
N LEU A 81 11.64 -3.28 -4.63
CA LEU A 81 11.44 -4.60 -5.24
C LEU A 81 12.52 -4.96 -6.24
N SER A 82 13.02 -4.01 -7.04
CA SER A 82 14.06 -4.28 -8.05
C SER A 82 15.35 -4.91 -7.48
N HIS A 83 15.55 -4.83 -6.16
CA HIS A 83 16.72 -5.41 -5.48
C HIS A 83 16.35 -6.58 -4.55
N ASN A 84 15.06 -6.84 -4.31
CA ASN A 84 14.64 -7.72 -3.21
C ASN A 84 13.63 -8.80 -3.61
N LEU A 85 13.07 -8.76 -4.82
CA LEU A 85 12.12 -9.75 -5.32
C LEU A 85 12.16 -9.80 -6.85
N ASP A 86 12.30 -11.01 -7.40
CA ASP A 86 12.14 -11.22 -8.84
C ASP A 86 10.65 -11.15 -9.21
N MET A 87 10.27 -10.05 -9.85
CA MET A 87 8.88 -9.80 -10.24
C MET A 87 8.40 -10.68 -11.39
N ASN A 88 9.31 -11.37 -12.14
CA ASN A 88 8.93 -12.35 -13.14
C ASN A 88 8.29 -13.61 -12.52
N LEU A 89 8.48 -13.83 -11.23
CA LEU A 89 7.87 -14.93 -10.49
C LEU A 89 6.45 -14.59 -10.01
N ILE A 90 5.99 -13.35 -10.17
CA ILE A 90 4.69 -12.89 -9.69
C ILE A 90 3.69 -12.85 -10.84
N ASP A 91 2.59 -13.57 -10.69
CA ASP A 91 1.51 -13.61 -11.69
C ASP A 91 0.54 -12.42 -11.53
N PHE A 92 0.21 -12.05 -10.29
CA PHE A 92 -0.77 -11.00 -9.98
C PHE A 92 -0.37 -10.13 -8.80
N ILE A 93 -0.75 -8.85 -8.89
CA ILE A 93 -0.73 -7.92 -7.77
C ILE A 93 -2.14 -7.81 -7.21
N ILE A 94 -2.32 -8.06 -5.91
CA ILE A 94 -3.62 -7.95 -5.24
C ILE A 94 -3.52 -6.90 -4.13
N PRO A 95 -4.25 -5.78 -4.24
CA PRO A 95 -4.31 -4.79 -3.16
C PRO A 95 -5.15 -5.31 -1.99
N VAL A 96 -4.71 -5.06 -0.75
CA VAL A 96 -5.54 -5.27 0.44
C VAL A 96 -6.78 -4.36 0.34
N PRO A 97 -7.99 -4.94 0.40
CA PRO A 97 -9.21 -4.17 0.22
C PRO A 97 -9.59 -3.35 1.45
N LEU A 98 -10.16 -2.18 1.22
CA LEU A 98 -10.88 -1.43 2.24
C LEU A 98 -12.31 -1.96 2.39
N HIS A 99 -12.88 -1.80 3.59
CA HIS A 99 -14.32 -1.95 3.76
C HIS A 99 -15.08 -0.82 3.04
N GLU A 100 -16.26 -1.10 2.49
CA GLU A 100 -17.05 -0.14 1.70
C GLU A 100 -17.25 1.21 2.41
N LYS A 101 -17.52 1.21 3.71
CA LYS A 101 -17.65 2.44 4.51
C LYS A 101 -16.38 3.31 4.41
N ARG A 102 -15.21 2.70 4.59
CA ARG A 102 -13.93 3.41 4.47
C ARG A 102 -13.63 3.86 3.03
N MET A 103 -14.05 3.06 2.06
CA MET A 103 -13.94 3.43 0.65
C MET A 103 -14.77 4.68 0.36
N ARG A 104 -16.01 4.76 0.87
CA ARG A 104 -16.84 5.97 0.75
C ARG A 104 -16.25 7.20 1.45
N GLU A 105 -15.70 7.03 2.66
CA GLU A 105 -15.08 8.12 3.43
C GLU A 105 -13.81 8.68 2.76
N ARG A 106 -12.97 7.79 2.26
CA ARG A 106 -11.66 8.14 1.67
C ARG A 106 -11.75 8.51 0.19
N GLY A 107 -12.67 7.88 -0.54
CA GLY A 107 -12.85 8.03 -1.98
C GLY A 107 -11.90 7.18 -2.82
N PHE A 108 -10.93 6.49 -2.23
CA PHE A 108 -9.96 5.63 -2.91
C PHE A 108 -9.33 4.61 -1.94
N ASN A 109 -8.77 3.54 -2.51
CA ASN A 109 -7.95 2.57 -1.79
C ASN A 109 -6.46 2.86 -2.04
N GLN A 110 -5.70 3.10 -0.98
CA GLN A 110 -4.27 3.39 -1.04
C GLN A 110 -3.48 2.23 -1.65
N ALA A 111 -3.76 1.01 -1.18
CA ALA A 111 -3.09 -0.19 -1.67
C ALA A 111 -3.33 -0.38 -3.18
N GLU A 112 -4.53 -0.09 -3.66
CA GLU A 112 -4.88 -0.17 -5.08
C GLU A 112 -4.10 0.86 -5.92
N LEU A 113 -4.04 2.13 -5.48
CA LEU A 113 -3.27 3.15 -6.19
C LEU A 113 -1.76 2.80 -6.24
N LEU A 114 -1.21 2.25 -5.16
CA LEU A 114 0.18 1.78 -5.13
C LEU A 114 0.38 0.58 -6.07
N SER A 115 -0.57 -0.36 -6.10
CA SER A 115 -0.54 -1.50 -7.00
C SER A 115 -0.55 -1.09 -8.46
N LEU A 116 -1.34 -0.08 -8.84
CA LEU A 116 -1.37 0.44 -10.20
C LEU A 116 -0.03 1.03 -10.66
N VAL A 117 0.73 1.66 -9.75
CA VAL A 117 2.10 2.12 -10.06
C VAL A 117 3.02 0.93 -10.32
N LEU A 118 2.91 -0.15 -9.51
CA LEU A 118 3.69 -1.38 -9.71
C LEU A 118 3.34 -2.05 -11.04
N THR A 119 2.05 -2.17 -11.37
CA THR A 119 1.58 -2.70 -12.66
C THR A 119 2.19 -1.95 -13.83
N LYS A 120 2.14 -0.61 -13.78
CA LYS A 120 2.70 0.24 -14.84
C LYS A 120 4.20 0.02 -15.07
N TYR A 121 4.93 -0.32 -14.01
CA TYR A 121 6.39 -0.50 -14.09
C TYR A 121 6.81 -1.93 -14.46
N TYR A 122 6.15 -2.94 -13.88
CA TYR A 122 6.53 -4.34 -14.04
C TYR A 122 5.68 -5.12 -15.06
N ASP A 123 4.64 -4.51 -15.61
CA ASP A 123 3.66 -5.16 -16.50
C ASP A 123 2.97 -6.39 -15.86
N VAL A 124 2.93 -6.45 -14.53
CA VAL A 124 2.20 -7.47 -13.77
C VAL A 124 0.81 -6.95 -13.43
N PRO A 125 -0.27 -7.65 -13.84
CA PRO A 125 -1.62 -7.12 -13.72
C PRO A 125 -2.09 -7.01 -12.26
N THR A 126 -2.72 -5.87 -11.92
CA THR A 126 -3.44 -5.68 -10.66
C THR A 126 -4.84 -6.26 -10.77
N VAL A 127 -5.16 -7.24 -9.93
CA VAL A 127 -6.49 -7.86 -9.84
C VAL A 127 -7.23 -7.32 -8.62
N ALA A 128 -7.79 -6.11 -8.76
CA ALA A 128 -8.69 -5.54 -7.78
C ALA A 128 -10.02 -6.29 -7.77
N GLY A 129 -10.59 -6.54 -6.59
CA GLY A 129 -11.89 -7.20 -6.44
C GLY A 129 -11.85 -8.74 -6.42
N SER A 130 -10.69 -9.40 -6.57
CA SER A 130 -10.53 -10.82 -6.25
C SER A 130 -10.52 -11.09 -4.76
N LEU A 131 -10.00 -10.17 -3.98
CA LEU A 131 -10.03 -10.15 -2.51
C LEU A 131 -10.91 -9.00 -2.05
N PHE A 132 -11.85 -9.23 -1.13
CA PHE A 132 -12.75 -8.21 -0.63
C PHE A 132 -12.97 -8.36 0.87
N ARG A 133 -13.33 -7.24 1.51
CA ARG A 133 -13.57 -7.19 2.95
C ARG A 133 -15.04 -7.29 3.24
N VAL A 134 -15.45 -8.39 3.87
CA VAL A 134 -16.86 -8.75 4.14
C VAL A 134 -17.38 -8.23 5.48
N LYS A 135 -16.49 -7.86 6.42
CA LYS A 135 -16.89 -7.34 7.74
C LYS A 135 -16.39 -5.92 7.94
N GLU A 136 -17.27 -5.07 8.45
CA GLU A 136 -16.83 -3.83 9.09
C GLU A 136 -16.09 -4.19 10.38
N THR A 137 -14.87 -3.73 10.51
CA THR A 137 -14.05 -3.95 11.71
C THR A 137 -13.65 -2.60 12.28
N HIS A 138 -13.52 -2.52 13.60
CA HIS A 138 -13.05 -1.30 14.25
C HIS A 138 -11.68 -0.86 13.72
N PRO A 139 -11.39 0.46 13.73
CA PRO A 139 -10.07 0.94 13.35
C PRO A 139 -9.00 0.24 14.18
N GLN A 140 -8.07 -0.45 13.53
CA GLN A 140 -7.03 -1.22 14.22
C GLN A 140 -6.08 -0.32 15.03
N PHE A 141 -6.08 0.99 14.73
CA PHE A 141 -5.20 1.95 15.40
C PHE A 141 -5.50 2.07 16.90
N ASP A 142 -6.78 1.89 17.28
CA ASP A 142 -7.25 2.07 18.65
C ASP A 142 -7.29 0.76 19.46
N LEU A 143 -6.94 -0.38 18.85
CA LEU A 143 -7.05 -1.70 19.48
C LEU A 143 -5.69 -2.23 19.97
N PRO A 144 -5.63 -2.91 21.17
CA PRO A 144 -4.49 -3.71 21.58
C PRO A 144 -4.13 -4.80 20.56
N ARG A 145 -2.86 -5.24 20.56
CA ARG A 145 -2.35 -6.21 19.55
C ARG A 145 -3.18 -7.50 19.48
N ALA A 146 -3.56 -8.07 20.63
CA ALA A 146 -4.35 -9.30 20.69
C ALA A 146 -5.76 -9.12 20.08
N GLU A 147 -6.37 -7.96 20.28
CA GLU A 147 -7.69 -7.64 19.75
C GLU A 147 -7.65 -7.39 18.24
N ARG A 148 -6.54 -6.86 17.70
CA ARG A 148 -6.37 -6.67 16.25
C ARG A 148 -6.46 -7.99 15.48
N ILE A 149 -5.93 -9.08 16.04
CA ILE A 149 -6.00 -10.41 15.43
C ILE A 149 -7.44 -10.91 15.39
N LYS A 150 -8.16 -10.80 16.51
CA LYS A 150 -9.58 -11.22 16.60
C LYS A 150 -10.46 -10.36 15.69
N ASN A 151 -10.20 -9.07 15.62
CA ASN A 151 -10.98 -8.10 14.86
C ASN A 151 -10.98 -8.39 13.34
N VAL A 152 -9.90 -8.92 12.77
CA VAL A 152 -9.79 -9.18 11.32
C VAL A 152 -10.09 -10.63 10.92
N ARG A 153 -10.24 -11.53 11.88
CA ARG A 153 -10.53 -12.94 11.57
C ARG A 153 -11.87 -13.12 10.86
N GLY A 154 -11.83 -13.74 9.68
CA GLY A 154 -13.01 -13.91 8.81
C GLY A 154 -13.53 -12.58 8.25
N ALA A 155 -12.71 -11.53 8.21
CA ALA A 155 -13.11 -10.25 7.63
C ALA A 155 -12.84 -10.16 6.12
N PHE A 156 -12.19 -11.15 5.53
CA PHE A 156 -11.86 -11.16 4.11
C PHE A 156 -12.38 -12.43 3.44
N ALA A 157 -12.73 -12.30 2.16
CA ALA A 157 -13.13 -13.40 1.30
C ALA A 157 -12.53 -13.22 -0.10
N VAL A 158 -12.40 -14.33 -0.84
CA VAL A 158 -11.93 -14.35 -2.22
C VAL A 158 -13.10 -14.62 -3.16
N LYS A 159 -13.18 -13.87 -4.25
CA LYS A 159 -14.07 -14.09 -5.38
C LYS A 159 -13.23 -14.45 -6.62
N GLY A 160 -13.68 -15.40 -7.41
CA GLY A 160 -12.90 -15.84 -8.59
C GLY A 160 -11.74 -16.76 -8.22
N GLY A 161 -11.96 -17.72 -7.30
CA GLY A 161 -10.95 -18.71 -6.89
C GLY A 161 -10.17 -19.37 -8.04
N PRO A 162 -10.80 -19.77 -9.16
CA PRO A 162 -10.09 -20.33 -10.31
C PRO A 162 -9.02 -19.41 -10.91
N LEU A 163 -9.21 -18.08 -10.85
CA LEU A 163 -8.25 -17.10 -11.36
C LEU A 163 -6.92 -17.12 -10.60
N ILE A 164 -6.97 -17.34 -9.27
CA ILE A 164 -5.79 -17.26 -8.39
C ILE A 164 -5.19 -18.63 -8.08
N LYS A 165 -5.84 -19.73 -8.55
CA LYS A 165 -5.35 -21.08 -8.30
C LYS A 165 -3.95 -21.28 -8.89
N ASP A 166 -3.04 -21.80 -8.07
CA ASP A 166 -1.63 -22.06 -8.36
C ASP A 166 -0.82 -20.82 -8.78
N ARG A 167 -1.36 -19.60 -8.57
CA ARG A 167 -0.71 -18.32 -8.91
C ARG A 167 0.12 -17.74 -7.78
N ASN A 168 1.23 -17.14 -8.14
CA ASN A 168 2.10 -16.40 -7.23
C ASN A 168 1.61 -14.95 -7.13
N ILE A 169 1.29 -14.51 -5.92
CA ILE A 169 0.61 -13.27 -5.66
C ILE A 169 1.52 -12.31 -4.89
N LEU A 170 1.57 -11.05 -5.32
CA LEU A 170 2.09 -9.95 -4.53
C LEU A 170 0.91 -9.23 -3.87
N LEU A 171 0.73 -9.45 -2.56
CA LEU A 171 -0.27 -8.76 -1.73
C LEU A 171 0.28 -7.41 -1.29
N VAL A 172 -0.38 -6.32 -1.68
CA VAL A 172 0.08 -4.95 -1.42
C VAL A 172 -0.78 -4.28 -0.35
N ASP A 173 -0.12 -3.66 0.65
CA ASP A 173 -0.76 -2.76 1.63
C ASP A 173 0.14 -1.53 1.86
N ASP A 174 -0.36 -0.53 2.58
CA ASP A 174 0.39 0.68 2.85
C ASP A 174 1.24 0.59 4.13
N ILE A 175 0.74 -0.02 5.21
CA ILE A 175 1.45 -0.12 6.50
C ILE A 175 1.28 -1.50 7.13
N LEU A 176 2.39 -2.14 7.45
CA LEU A 176 2.44 -3.34 8.28
C LEU A 176 2.57 -2.94 9.75
N THR A 177 1.53 -3.16 10.54
CA THR A 177 1.57 -2.95 11.99
C THR A 177 1.78 -4.29 12.72
N THR A 178 0.73 -4.95 13.17
CA THR A 178 0.79 -6.29 13.77
C THR A 178 0.87 -7.41 12.74
N GLY A 179 0.65 -7.11 11.47
CA GLY A 179 0.55 -8.10 10.39
C GLY A 179 -0.79 -8.84 10.33
N SER A 180 -1.71 -8.60 11.27
CA SER A 180 -2.99 -9.35 11.33
C SER A 180 -3.81 -9.25 10.04
N THR A 181 -3.87 -8.07 9.41
CA THR A 181 -4.58 -7.87 8.13
C THR A 181 -3.98 -8.72 7.02
N VAL A 182 -2.69 -8.55 6.76
CA VAL A 182 -2.01 -9.28 5.67
C VAL A 182 -1.96 -10.78 5.93
N SER A 183 -1.85 -11.21 7.19
CA SER A 183 -1.91 -12.63 7.57
C SER A 183 -3.28 -13.24 7.27
N GLU A 184 -4.38 -12.54 7.59
CA GLU A 184 -5.72 -13.03 7.27
C GLU A 184 -5.99 -13.02 5.75
N CYS A 185 -5.55 -11.99 5.04
CA CYS A 185 -5.61 -11.95 3.58
C CYS A 185 -4.82 -13.12 2.97
N THR A 186 -3.59 -13.37 3.43
CA THR A 186 -2.76 -14.49 2.99
C THR A 186 -3.47 -15.83 3.24
N ARG A 187 -4.05 -15.99 4.44
CA ARG A 187 -4.77 -17.22 4.80
C ARG A 187 -5.91 -17.52 3.83
N VAL A 188 -6.74 -16.52 3.50
CA VAL A 188 -7.88 -16.73 2.58
C VAL A 188 -7.43 -16.92 1.14
N LEU A 189 -6.37 -16.25 0.68
CA LEU A 189 -5.79 -16.47 -0.65
C LEU A 189 -5.24 -17.91 -0.78
N LYS A 190 -4.47 -18.36 0.22
CA LYS A 190 -3.96 -19.74 0.26
C LYS A 190 -5.08 -20.78 0.33
N ALA A 191 -6.11 -20.56 1.15
CA ALA A 191 -7.29 -21.43 1.24
C ALA A 191 -8.08 -21.48 -0.09
N SER A 192 -7.96 -20.46 -0.94
CA SER A 192 -8.55 -20.41 -2.29
C SER A 192 -7.62 -20.95 -3.39
N GLY A 193 -6.48 -21.56 -3.01
CA GLY A 193 -5.58 -22.26 -3.93
C GLY A 193 -4.40 -21.43 -4.46
N ALA A 194 -4.10 -20.25 -3.93
CA ALA A 194 -2.92 -19.49 -4.35
C ALA A 194 -1.62 -20.28 -4.14
N GLY A 195 -0.70 -20.22 -5.09
CA GLY A 195 0.61 -20.84 -5.08
C GLY A 195 1.51 -20.25 -3.99
N SER A 196 2.08 -19.07 -4.23
CA SER A 196 2.78 -18.29 -3.20
C SER A 196 2.09 -16.96 -2.93
N VAL A 197 2.31 -16.38 -1.74
CA VAL A 197 1.83 -15.02 -1.42
C VAL A 197 2.99 -14.25 -0.79
N HIS A 198 3.51 -13.29 -1.52
CA HIS A 198 4.48 -12.31 -1.06
C HIS A 198 3.74 -11.06 -0.58
N ILE A 199 4.19 -10.48 0.51
CA ILE A 199 3.58 -9.27 1.09
C ILE A 199 4.50 -8.09 0.80
N LEU A 200 3.95 -6.99 0.29
CA LEU A 200 4.66 -5.73 0.11
C LEU A 200 3.92 -4.59 0.81
N THR A 201 4.65 -3.83 1.62
CA THR A 201 4.11 -2.62 2.26
C THR A 201 5.09 -1.45 2.14
N LEU A 202 4.57 -0.23 2.13
CA LEU A 202 5.42 0.96 2.15
C LEU A 202 6.16 1.11 3.47
N SER A 203 5.53 0.72 4.58
CA SER A 203 6.18 0.86 5.88
C SER A 203 5.78 -0.21 6.87
N ARG A 204 6.65 -0.40 7.86
CA ARG A 204 6.42 -1.28 8.99
C ARG A 204 6.56 -0.50 10.30
N ALA A 205 5.56 -0.62 11.17
CA ALA A 205 5.68 -0.13 12.53
C ALA A 205 6.62 -1.07 13.31
N VAL A 206 7.69 -0.51 13.84
CA VAL A 206 8.58 -1.20 14.80
C VAL A 206 8.02 -0.89 16.18
N VAL A 207 7.64 -1.93 16.91
CA VAL A 207 7.14 -1.86 18.31
C VAL A 207 8.27 -2.19 19.24
#